data_21bb52036df1408d02effe88ab0f259e
#
_entry.id   21bb52036df1408d02effe88ab0f259e
#
_cell.length_a   1.000
_cell.length_b   1.000
_cell.length_c   1.000
_cell.angle_alpha   90.00
_cell.angle_beta   90.00
_cell.angle_gamma   90.00
#
_symmetry.space_group_name_H-M   'P 1'
#
loop_
_entity.id
_entity.type
_entity.pdbx_description
1 polymer ?
#
loop_
_entity_poly.entity_id
_entity_poly.type
_entity_poly.pdbx_seq_one_letter_code
_entity_poly.pdbx_strand_id
1 'polypeptide(L)'
;MQLRRNLISDSLLVQETAELLHAGGGCASATEIVDAVFKLSNIDSDLAARLVSDLIGADPRFEFLADGQVKLVNSNLDSLPLSTTDFVVMDVEATGAKLLPCRIIEIGAYRVSDGKIVAKFETLLNPGTPIPRFIKGLTGISDEMVSSAPVFADIADDWLDFAGDSVLVAHNAPFDLRVLDQEIGRAFPGQRMRNTSLCTITLARHLIPDLRRYRLDSVAGHFGIEIHPRHRAASDALATAKILIRLLSTLNEFGIADIGSARRFRVNGGGRTSKRQNIQLAFDV
;
A
#
# COMPACT_ATOMS: atom_id res chain seq x y z
N MET A 1 4.87 -13.40 20.34
CA MET A 1 3.89 -12.80 19.41
C MET A 1 4.36 -13.14 18.00
N GLN A 2 3.60 -13.96 17.26
CA GLN A 2 4.03 -14.37 15.92
C GLN A 2 3.87 -13.16 14.99
N LEU A 3 4.97 -12.65 14.44
CA LEU A 3 4.91 -11.54 13.50
C LEU A 3 4.20 -11.97 12.23
N ARG A 4 3.26 -11.15 11.80
CA ARG A 4 2.58 -11.36 10.52
C ARG A 4 3.52 -10.99 9.39
N ARG A 5 3.52 -11.77 8.30
CA ARG A 5 4.45 -11.62 7.17
C ARG A 5 4.44 -10.22 6.53
N ASN A 6 3.30 -9.51 6.59
CA ASN A 6 3.11 -8.21 5.99
C ASN A 6 3.24 -7.02 6.96
N LEU A 7 3.71 -7.24 8.19
CA LEU A 7 4.09 -6.19 9.12
C LEU A 7 5.61 -6.10 9.29
N ILE A 8 6.10 -4.89 9.42
CA ILE A 8 7.51 -4.57 9.71
C ILE A 8 7.59 -3.54 10.83
N SER A 9 8.74 -3.51 11.51
CA SER A 9 9.00 -2.49 12.53
C SER A 9 9.03 -1.08 11.92
N ASP A 10 8.43 -0.10 12.61
CA ASP A 10 8.53 1.33 12.30
C ASP A 10 9.69 2.02 13.03
N SER A 11 10.48 1.27 13.82
CA SER A 11 11.65 1.77 14.54
C SER A 11 12.70 2.35 13.59
N LEU A 12 13.20 3.55 13.90
CA LEU A 12 14.29 4.19 13.16
C LEU A 12 15.55 3.33 13.14
N LEU A 13 15.93 2.70 14.26
CA LEU A 13 17.10 1.83 14.31
C LEU A 13 16.99 0.62 13.38
N VAL A 14 15.78 0.06 13.25
CA VAL A 14 15.51 -1.03 12.31
C VAL A 14 15.59 -0.54 10.85
N GLN A 15 15.14 0.67 10.58
CA GLN A 15 15.25 1.28 9.25
C GLN A 15 16.73 1.57 8.90
N GLU A 16 17.49 2.18 9.83
CA GLU A 16 18.93 2.41 9.67
C GLU A 16 19.70 1.10 9.45
N THR A 17 19.32 0.02 10.15
CA THR A 17 19.90 -1.31 9.93
C THR A 17 19.63 -1.81 8.51
N ALA A 18 18.41 -1.66 8.01
CA ALA A 18 18.08 -2.05 6.64
C ALA A 18 18.84 -1.23 5.59
N GLU A 19 18.98 0.09 5.82
CA GLU A 19 19.74 0.99 4.94
C GLU A 19 21.24 0.64 4.94
N LEU A 20 21.82 0.36 6.11
CA LEU A 20 23.21 -0.09 6.26
C LEU A 20 23.47 -1.37 5.44
N LEU A 21 22.62 -2.38 5.62
CA LEU A 21 22.75 -3.64 4.90
C LEU A 21 22.55 -3.44 3.39
N HIS A 22 21.59 -2.62 2.98
CA HIS A 22 21.38 -2.32 1.57
C HIS A 22 22.60 -1.65 0.92
N ALA A 23 23.23 -0.71 1.59
CA ALA A 23 24.44 -0.02 1.13
C ALA A 23 25.67 -0.94 1.14
N GLY A 24 25.76 -1.87 2.11
CA GLY A 24 26.86 -2.80 2.31
C GLY A 24 26.81 -4.09 1.49
N GLY A 25 25.93 -4.19 0.47
CA GLY A 25 25.86 -5.39 -0.36
C GLY A 25 24.94 -6.48 0.18
N GLY A 26 24.09 -6.16 1.15
CA GLY A 26 23.03 -7.02 1.66
C GLY A 26 23.34 -7.80 2.92
N CYS A 27 24.59 -7.81 3.40
CA CYS A 27 25.01 -8.52 4.62
C CYS A 27 25.93 -7.64 5.48
N ALA A 28 25.86 -7.83 6.81
CA ALA A 28 26.84 -7.29 7.76
C ALA A 28 26.88 -8.16 9.02
N SER A 29 28.00 -8.10 9.75
CA SER A 29 28.11 -8.74 11.07
C SER A 29 27.33 -7.98 12.13
N ALA A 30 26.96 -8.66 13.22
CA ALA A 30 26.29 -8.01 14.35
C ALA A 30 27.13 -6.87 14.95
N THR A 31 28.47 -7.00 14.98
CA THR A 31 29.39 -5.97 15.48
C THR A 31 29.37 -4.72 14.58
N GLU A 32 29.38 -4.88 13.26
CA GLU A 32 29.26 -3.75 12.32
C GLU A 32 27.92 -3.02 12.46
N ILE A 33 26.82 -3.76 12.63
CA ILE A 33 25.49 -3.17 12.86
C ILE A 33 25.48 -2.38 14.17
N VAL A 34 26.03 -2.94 15.26
CA VAL A 34 26.06 -2.27 16.56
C VAL A 34 26.92 -1.00 16.51
N ASP A 35 28.08 -1.06 15.88
CA ASP A 35 28.94 0.13 15.72
C ASP A 35 28.23 1.22 14.88
N ALA A 36 27.64 0.83 13.74
CA ALA A 36 27.04 1.77 12.82
C ALA A 36 25.70 2.34 13.30
N VAL A 37 24.81 1.52 13.89
CA VAL A 37 23.43 1.90 14.25
C VAL A 37 23.33 2.35 15.70
N PHE A 38 23.91 1.61 16.63
CA PHE A 38 23.87 1.95 18.06
C PHE A 38 24.98 2.92 18.49
N LYS A 39 25.98 3.17 17.62
CA LYS A 39 27.19 3.99 17.92
C LYS A 39 27.98 3.45 19.10
N LEU A 40 28.05 2.14 19.25
CA LEU A 40 28.75 1.43 20.31
C LEU A 40 29.92 0.63 19.71
N SER A 41 31.16 1.11 19.93
CA SER A 41 32.38 0.45 19.41
C SER A 41 33.00 -0.47 20.46
N ASN A 42 33.79 -1.47 20.00
CA ASN A 42 34.51 -2.43 20.82
C ASN A 42 33.61 -3.29 21.74
N ILE A 43 32.45 -3.65 21.28
CA ILE A 43 31.54 -4.54 21.99
C ILE A 43 31.88 -6.00 21.67
N ASP A 44 31.73 -6.85 22.68
CA ASP A 44 31.85 -8.30 22.55
C ASP A 44 30.87 -8.84 21.52
N SER A 45 31.28 -9.84 20.73
CA SER A 45 30.49 -10.41 19.65
C SER A 45 29.16 -11.01 20.12
N ASP A 46 29.15 -11.65 21.32
CA ASP A 46 27.94 -12.28 21.85
C ASP A 46 26.91 -11.22 22.30
N LEU A 47 27.42 -10.12 22.90
CA LEU A 47 26.56 -8.99 23.26
C LEU A 47 26.02 -8.29 22.00
N ALA A 48 26.86 -8.10 20.99
CA ALA A 48 26.41 -7.52 19.72
C ALA A 48 25.33 -8.38 19.06
N ALA A 49 25.50 -9.70 19.00
CA ALA A 49 24.53 -10.62 18.46
C ALA A 49 23.18 -10.56 19.19
N ARG A 50 23.19 -10.46 20.52
CA ARG A 50 21.97 -10.31 21.33
C ARG A 50 21.25 -8.99 21.05
N LEU A 51 21.99 -7.87 21.06
CA LEU A 51 21.41 -6.54 20.79
C LEU A 51 20.77 -6.48 19.40
N VAL A 52 21.43 -7.04 18.40
CA VAL A 52 20.90 -7.10 17.02
C VAL A 52 19.71 -8.04 16.95
N SER A 53 19.77 -9.22 17.59
CA SER A 53 18.64 -10.15 17.65
C SER A 53 17.40 -9.54 18.33
N ASP A 54 17.59 -8.80 19.41
CA ASP A 54 16.48 -8.11 20.10
C ASP A 54 15.88 -6.99 19.24
N LEU A 55 16.73 -6.30 18.44
CA LEU A 55 16.29 -5.21 17.58
C LEU A 55 15.49 -5.70 16.36
N ILE A 56 16.04 -6.68 15.62
CA ILE A 56 15.55 -7.08 14.29
C ILE A 56 15.09 -8.53 14.18
N GLY A 57 15.28 -9.37 15.21
CA GLY A 57 14.99 -10.81 15.14
C GLY A 57 13.54 -11.16 14.84
N ALA A 58 12.64 -10.23 15.07
CA ALA A 58 11.24 -10.37 14.78
C ALA A 58 10.80 -9.71 13.45
N ASP A 59 11.68 -8.97 12.76
CA ASP A 59 11.33 -8.28 11.51
C ASP A 59 11.65 -9.19 10.30
N PRO A 60 10.66 -9.50 9.45
CA PRO A 60 10.82 -10.47 8.35
C PRO A 60 11.75 -10.01 7.23
N ARG A 61 12.25 -8.78 7.29
CA ARG A 61 13.24 -8.27 6.33
C ARG A 61 14.65 -8.80 6.58
N PHE A 62 14.90 -9.41 7.73
CA PHE A 62 16.25 -9.83 8.13
C PHE A 62 16.31 -11.35 8.34
N GLU A 63 17.44 -11.93 7.96
CA GLU A 63 17.78 -13.33 8.14
C GLU A 63 19.14 -13.43 8.85
N PHE A 64 19.18 -14.23 9.93
CA PHE A 64 20.45 -14.54 10.62
C PHE A 64 21.09 -15.75 9.94
N LEU A 65 22.29 -15.57 9.43
CA LEU A 65 23.05 -16.63 8.78
C LEU A 65 23.86 -17.46 9.79
N ALA A 66 24.23 -18.68 9.40
CA ALA A 66 24.97 -19.61 10.25
C ALA A 66 26.40 -19.12 10.61
N ASP A 67 26.96 -18.20 9.84
CA ASP A 67 28.28 -17.58 10.07
C ASP A 67 28.20 -16.34 10.98
N GLY A 68 27.05 -16.04 11.57
CA GLY A 68 26.81 -14.90 12.45
C GLY A 68 26.57 -13.57 11.74
N GLN A 69 26.46 -13.59 10.42
CA GLN A 69 26.05 -12.41 9.66
C GLN A 69 24.53 -12.25 9.66
N VAL A 70 24.09 -11.01 9.50
CA VAL A 70 22.71 -10.64 9.22
C VAL A 70 22.60 -10.27 7.76
N LYS A 71 21.61 -10.87 7.10
CA LYS A 71 21.30 -10.62 5.70
C LYS A 71 19.97 -9.87 5.57
N LEU A 72 19.95 -8.85 4.73
CA LEU A 72 18.71 -8.21 4.30
C LEU A 72 18.03 -9.12 3.26
N VAL A 73 16.86 -9.67 3.61
CA VAL A 73 16.03 -10.42 2.66
C VAL A 73 15.42 -9.43 1.67
N ASN A 74 16.10 -9.29 0.55
CA ASN A 74 15.72 -8.35 -0.51
C ASN A 74 14.51 -8.92 -1.26
N SER A 75 13.31 -8.69 -0.75
CA SER A 75 12.13 -8.75 -1.60
C SER A 75 12.18 -7.49 -2.48
N ASN A 76 12.79 -7.60 -3.66
CA ASN A 76 12.77 -6.51 -4.63
C ASN A 76 11.34 -6.34 -5.17
N LEU A 77 10.48 -5.72 -4.34
CA LEU A 77 9.06 -5.50 -4.65
C LEU A 77 8.88 -4.68 -5.94
N ASP A 78 9.90 -3.93 -6.34
CA ASP A 78 9.89 -3.18 -7.60
C ASP A 78 10.05 -4.10 -8.83
N SER A 79 10.66 -5.28 -8.67
CA SER A 79 10.82 -6.25 -9.78
C SER A 79 9.64 -7.22 -9.93
N LEU A 80 8.60 -7.12 -9.09
CA LEU A 80 7.41 -7.96 -9.22
C LEU A 80 6.74 -7.74 -10.57
N PRO A 81 6.51 -8.82 -11.36
CA PRO A 81 5.84 -8.70 -12.64
C PRO A 81 4.38 -8.28 -12.47
N LEU A 82 3.92 -7.28 -13.23
CA LEU A 82 2.53 -6.81 -13.18
C LEU A 82 1.53 -7.92 -13.52
N SER A 83 1.89 -8.88 -14.36
CA SER A 83 1.02 -9.96 -14.84
C SER A 83 0.71 -11.03 -13.79
N THR A 84 1.59 -11.25 -12.81
CA THR A 84 1.44 -12.29 -11.79
C THR A 84 1.28 -11.72 -10.37
N THR A 85 1.25 -10.40 -10.26
CA THR A 85 1.10 -9.71 -8.96
C THR A 85 -0.37 -9.62 -8.59
N ASP A 86 -0.68 -10.00 -7.35
CA ASP A 86 -1.96 -9.70 -6.74
C ASP A 86 -2.00 -8.24 -6.26
N PHE A 87 -3.11 -7.59 -6.53
CA PHE A 87 -3.37 -6.23 -6.07
C PHE A 87 -4.55 -6.23 -5.10
N VAL A 88 -4.43 -5.50 -4.00
CA VAL A 88 -5.56 -5.17 -3.14
C VAL A 88 -5.88 -3.69 -3.34
N VAL A 89 -6.97 -3.44 -4.05
CA VAL A 89 -7.46 -2.09 -4.37
C VAL A 89 -8.42 -1.67 -3.29
N MET A 90 -8.07 -0.62 -2.57
CA MET A 90 -8.79 -0.17 -1.39
C MET A 90 -9.20 1.29 -1.47
N ASP A 91 -10.18 1.63 -0.67
CA ASP A 91 -10.62 2.98 -0.35
C ASP A 91 -11.07 3.03 1.10
N VAL A 92 -10.88 4.16 1.78
CA VAL A 92 -11.33 4.34 3.16
C VAL A 92 -12.11 5.64 3.32
N GLU A 93 -13.21 5.55 4.08
CA GLU A 93 -13.86 6.73 4.63
C GLU A 93 -13.35 6.96 6.06
N ALA A 94 -13.07 8.21 6.40
CA ALA A 94 -12.46 8.55 7.68
C ALA A 94 -13.11 9.77 8.31
N THR A 95 -12.95 9.94 9.63
CA THR A 95 -13.47 11.10 10.39
C THR A 95 -12.85 12.44 9.99
N GLY A 96 -11.82 12.44 9.13
CA GLY A 96 -11.17 13.66 8.64
C GLY A 96 -10.17 13.37 7.53
N ALA A 97 -9.70 14.45 6.86
CA ALA A 97 -8.75 14.33 5.75
C ALA A 97 -7.43 15.05 5.98
N LYS A 98 -7.43 16.16 6.73
CA LYS A 98 -6.27 17.07 6.85
C LYS A 98 -5.63 17.09 8.24
N LEU A 99 -6.43 16.88 9.28
CA LEU A 99 -5.96 16.93 10.67
C LEU A 99 -5.93 15.53 11.26
N LEU A 100 -4.77 15.11 11.72
CA LEU A 100 -4.57 13.88 12.45
C LEU A 100 -4.68 14.15 13.96
N PRO A 101 -5.13 13.17 14.73
CA PRO A 101 -5.47 11.79 14.33
C PRO A 101 -6.89 11.69 13.74
N CYS A 102 -7.01 11.04 12.57
CA CYS A 102 -8.32 10.61 12.05
C CYS A 102 -8.51 9.10 12.25
N ARG A 103 -9.77 8.64 12.21
CA ARG A 103 -10.15 7.25 12.40
C ARG A 103 -10.91 6.77 11.18
N ILE A 104 -10.71 5.54 10.77
CA ILE A 104 -11.49 4.90 9.70
C ILE A 104 -12.92 4.66 10.18
N ILE A 105 -13.92 4.97 9.35
CA ILE A 105 -15.34 4.70 9.59
C ILE A 105 -15.91 3.68 8.60
N GLU A 106 -15.26 3.49 7.46
CA GLU A 106 -15.55 2.42 6.51
C GLU A 106 -14.27 2.05 5.76
N ILE A 107 -14.06 0.78 5.52
CA ILE A 107 -13.03 0.27 4.63
C ILE A 107 -13.68 -0.61 3.56
N GLY A 108 -13.33 -0.40 2.30
CA GLY A 108 -13.71 -1.24 1.18
C GLY A 108 -12.48 -1.63 0.38
N ALA A 109 -12.38 -2.91 0.02
CA ALA A 109 -11.27 -3.38 -0.79
C ALA A 109 -11.66 -4.53 -1.71
N TYR A 110 -10.96 -4.63 -2.83
CA TYR A 110 -11.11 -5.71 -3.80
C TYR A 110 -9.75 -6.28 -4.16
N ARG A 111 -9.64 -7.61 -4.15
CA ARG A 111 -8.45 -8.28 -4.66
C ARG A 111 -8.59 -8.45 -6.16
N VAL A 112 -7.56 -8.00 -6.88
CA VAL A 112 -7.42 -8.19 -8.33
C VAL A 112 -6.25 -9.14 -8.56
N SER A 113 -6.53 -10.26 -9.21
CA SER A 113 -5.56 -11.29 -9.59
C SER A 113 -5.80 -11.65 -11.05
N ASP A 114 -4.74 -11.75 -11.84
CA ASP A 114 -4.82 -12.06 -13.28
C ASP A 114 -5.86 -11.20 -14.04
N GLY A 115 -5.85 -9.89 -13.76
CA GLY A 115 -6.75 -8.92 -14.39
C GLY A 115 -8.24 -9.06 -14.02
N LYS A 116 -8.58 -9.87 -12.99
CA LYS A 116 -9.95 -10.12 -12.53
C LYS A 116 -10.12 -9.78 -11.08
N ILE A 117 -11.30 -9.30 -10.71
CA ILE A 117 -11.69 -9.12 -9.31
C ILE A 117 -12.10 -10.48 -8.76
N VAL A 118 -11.38 -10.97 -7.73
CA VAL A 118 -11.54 -12.33 -7.20
C VAL A 118 -12.02 -12.39 -5.76
N ALA A 119 -11.91 -11.31 -5.00
CA ALA A 119 -12.38 -11.24 -3.60
C ALA A 119 -12.74 -9.82 -3.21
N LYS A 120 -13.54 -9.70 -2.15
CA LYS A 120 -13.99 -8.43 -1.57
C LYS A 120 -13.80 -8.45 -0.05
N PHE A 121 -13.42 -7.30 0.51
CA PHE A 121 -13.41 -6.99 1.93
C PHE A 121 -14.16 -5.68 2.14
N GLU A 122 -15.11 -5.64 3.06
CA GLU A 122 -15.92 -4.44 3.33
C GLU A 122 -16.44 -4.49 4.75
N THR A 123 -16.27 -3.38 5.49
CA THR A 123 -16.89 -3.22 6.79
C THR A 123 -17.01 -1.76 7.19
N LEU A 124 -18.07 -1.43 7.93
CA LEU A 124 -18.14 -0.21 8.73
C LEU A 124 -17.29 -0.38 9.99
N LEU A 125 -16.75 0.71 10.51
CA LEU A 125 -15.91 0.71 11.70
C LEU A 125 -16.36 1.77 12.69
N ASN A 126 -16.36 1.42 13.95
CA ASN A 126 -16.60 2.37 15.04
C ASN A 126 -15.33 3.18 15.30
N PRO A 127 -15.33 4.49 15.02
CA PRO A 127 -14.15 5.34 15.24
C PRO A 127 -13.89 5.62 16.73
N GLY A 128 -14.80 5.28 17.65
CA GLY A 128 -14.72 5.64 19.06
C GLY A 128 -14.90 7.13 19.37
N THR A 129 -15.24 7.93 18.35
CA THR A 129 -15.45 9.39 18.45
C THR A 129 -16.61 9.80 17.52
N PRO A 130 -17.31 10.90 17.81
CA PRO A 130 -18.37 11.38 16.93
C PRO A 130 -17.85 11.69 15.52
N ILE A 131 -18.60 11.28 14.50
CA ILE A 131 -18.29 11.58 13.10
C ILE A 131 -18.63 13.05 12.82
N PRO A 132 -17.69 13.88 12.30
CA PRO A 132 -17.95 15.27 11.99
C PRO A 132 -19.12 15.43 11.00
N ARG A 133 -19.96 16.47 11.22
CA ARG A 133 -21.17 16.70 10.41
C ARG A 133 -20.88 16.75 8.91
N PHE A 134 -19.76 17.35 8.53
CA PHE A 134 -19.36 17.41 7.11
C PHE A 134 -19.09 16.02 6.53
N ILE A 135 -18.43 15.13 7.29
CA ILE A 135 -18.15 13.75 6.87
C ILE A 135 -19.46 12.95 6.73
N LYS A 136 -20.38 13.09 7.72
CA LYS A 136 -21.73 12.46 7.62
C LYS A 136 -22.46 12.90 6.35
N GLY A 137 -22.40 14.19 6.02
CA GLY A 137 -23.03 14.74 4.81
C GLY A 137 -22.36 14.28 3.52
N LEU A 138 -21.06 13.98 3.55
CA LEU A 138 -20.30 13.51 2.39
C LEU A 138 -20.49 12.01 2.14
N THR A 139 -20.38 11.19 3.19
CA THR A 139 -20.35 9.72 3.10
C THR A 139 -21.72 9.07 3.32
N GLY A 140 -22.65 9.80 3.93
CA GLY A 140 -23.93 9.26 4.40
C GLY A 140 -23.80 8.34 5.62
N ILE A 141 -22.59 8.19 6.20
CA ILE A 141 -22.36 7.33 7.37
C ILE A 141 -22.66 8.12 8.63
N SER A 142 -23.62 7.65 9.45
CA SER A 142 -24.00 8.26 10.70
C SER A 142 -23.35 7.57 11.92
N ASP A 143 -23.38 8.24 13.10
CA ASP A 143 -22.89 7.63 14.33
C ASP A 143 -23.69 6.38 14.70
N GLU A 144 -24.98 6.36 14.41
CA GLU A 144 -25.86 5.22 14.67
C GLU A 144 -25.45 4.00 13.84
N MET A 145 -25.05 4.20 12.58
CA MET A 145 -24.61 3.13 11.68
C MET A 145 -23.33 2.45 12.17
N VAL A 146 -22.42 3.20 12.79
CA VAL A 146 -21.14 2.67 13.26
C VAL A 146 -21.13 2.31 14.75
N SER A 147 -22.22 2.61 15.50
CA SER A 147 -22.27 2.41 16.96
C SER A 147 -22.04 0.96 17.40
N SER A 148 -22.55 0.00 16.61
CA SER A 148 -22.39 -1.45 16.84
C SER A 148 -21.34 -2.10 15.94
N ALA A 149 -20.66 -1.32 15.11
CA ALA A 149 -19.59 -1.83 14.25
C ALA A 149 -18.34 -2.14 15.08
N PRO A 150 -17.48 -3.08 14.63
CA PRO A 150 -16.20 -3.35 15.28
C PRO A 150 -15.29 -2.12 15.24
N VAL A 151 -14.35 -2.01 16.17
CA VAL A 151 -13.22 -1.09 16.01
C VAL A 151 -12.17 -1.69 15.08
N PHE A 152 -11.28 -0.86 14.51
CA PHE A 152 -10.27 -1.37 13.56
C PHE A 152 -9.41 -2.49 14.16
N ALA A 153 -9.07 -2.42 15.45
CA ALA A 153 -8.27 -3.45 16.12
C ALA A 153 -8.94 -4.85 16.08
N ASP A 154 -10.27 -4.91 16.08
CA ASP A 154 -11.01 -6.18 16.05
C ASP A 154 -10.92 -6.86 14.67
N ILE A 155 -10.75 -6.09 13.60
CA ILE A 155 -10.69 -6.60 12.22
C ILE A 155 -9.27 -6.54 11.63
N ALA A 156 -8.30 -6.04 12.40
CA ALA A 156 -6.95 -5.81 11.91
C ALA A 156 -6.29 -7.10 11.39
N ASP A 157 -6.56 -8.20 12.06
CA ASP A 157 -6.07 -9.52 11.64
C ASP A 157 -6.69 -9.98 10.32
N ASP A 158 -7.99 -9.84 10.17
CA ASP A 158 -8.70 -10.17 8.92
C ASP A 158 -8.24 -9.28 7.76
N TRP A 159 -7.99 -7.99 8.07
CA TRP A 159 -7.41 -7.08 7.08
C TRP A 159 -6.02 -7.51 6.63
N LEU A 160 -5.13 -7.86 7.56
CA LEU A 160 -3.78 -8.30 7.24
C LEU A 160 -3.78 -9.60 6.42
N ASP A 161 -4.67 -10.54 6.73
CA ASP A 161 -4.84 -11.78 5.97
C ASP A 161 -5.42 -11.49 4.57
N PHE A 162 -6.37 -10.55 4.46
CA PHE A 162 -6.89 -10.12 3.17
C PHE A 162 -5.82 -9.38 2.35
N ALA A 163 -5.04 -8.48 2.93
CA ALA A 163 -3.98 -7.77 2.24
C ALA A 163 -2.83 -8.70 1.80
N GLY A 164 -2.44 -9.64 2.65
CA GLY A 164 -1.33 -10.56 2.38
C GLY A 164 -0.07 -9.83 1.89
N ASP A 165 0.61 -10.40 0.91
CA ASP A 165 1.78 -9.81 0.25
C ASP A 165 1.40 -8.99 -1.01
N SER A 166 0.11 -8.71 -1.23
CA SER A 166 -0.38 -7.98 -2.41
C SER A 166 0.15 -6.54 -2.47
N VAL A 167 0.20 -5.99 -3.68
CA VAL A 167 0.43 -4.54 -3.87
C VAL A 167 -0.84 -3.78 -3.51
N LEU A 168 -0.75 -2.84 -2.57
CA LEU A 168 -1.87 -1.99 -2.20
C LEU A 168 -2.09 -0.90 -3.25
N VAL A 169 -3.33 -0.70 -3.64
CA VAL A 169 -3.70 0.30 -4.65
C VAL A 169 -4.84 1.16 -4.14
N ALA A 170 -4.74 2.48 -4.32
CA ALA A 170 -5.86 3.38 -4.05
C ALA A 170 -5.89 4.55 -5.06
N HIS A 171 -7.03 5.23 -5.10
CA HIS A 171 -7.17 6.45 -5.89
C HIS A 171 -6.86 7.68 -5.03
N ASN A 172 -5.62 8.10 -4.95
CA ASN A 172 -4.92 8.97 -4.01
C ASN A 172 -4.27 8.19 -2.85
N ALA A 173 -3.59 7.11 -3.18
CA ALA A 173 -2.98 6.17 -2.24
C ALA A 173 -2.25 6.81 -1.03
N PRO A 174 -1.56 7.96 -1.12
CA PRO A 174 -0.94 8.57 0.06
C PRO A 174 -1.93 8.92 1.20
N PHE A 175 -3.19 9.19 0.89
CA PHE A 175 -4.20 9.44 1.91
C PHE A 175 -4.62 8.14 2.60
N ASP A 176 -5.09 7.17 1.82
CA ASP A 176 -5.62 5.91 2.33
C ASP A 176 -4.59 5.13 3.14
N LEU A 177 -3.37 5.02 2.59
CA LEU A 177 -2.26 4.33 3.26
C LEU A 177 -1.85 5.00 4.57
N ARG A 178 -1.81 6.33 4.61
CA ARG A 178 -1.49 7.04 5.85
C ARG A 178 -2.52 6.79 6.95
N VAL A 179 -3.82 6.79 6.60
CA VAL A 179 -4.90 6.53 7.58
C VAL A 179 -4.86 5.07 8.02
N LEU A 180 -4.64 4.14 7.08
CA LEU A 180 -4.47 2.73 7.36
C LEU A 180 -3.27 2.45 8.29
N ASP A 181 -2.10 3.02 7.98
CA ASP A 181 -0.89 2.86 8.81
C ASP A 181 -1.09 3.36 10.24
N GLN A 182 -1.90 4.40 10.44
CA GLN A 182 -2.24 4.87 11.79
C GLN A 182 -3.12 3.87 12.55
N GLU A 183 -4.10 3.26 11.89
CA GLU A 183 -4.91 2.23 12.55
C GLU A 183 -4.09 0.97 12.80
N ILE A 184 -3.21 0.57 11.89
CA ILE A 184 -2.24 -0.53 12.08
C ILE A 184 -1.33 -0.23 13.28
N GLY A 185 -0.74 0.96 13.37
CA GLY A 185 0.13 1.34 14.49
C GLY A 185 -0.60 1.40 15.85
N ARG A 186 -1.93 1.61 15.86
CA ARG A 186 -2.75 1.50 17.08
C ARG A 186 -3.05 0.05 17.45
N ALA A 187 -3.35 -0.80 16.45
CA ALA A 187 -3.60 -2.22 16.67
C ALA A 187 -2.31 -3.00 16.99
N PHE A 188 -1.21 -2.62 16.37
CA PHE A 188 0.11 -3.24 16.50
C PHE A 188 1.18 -2.17 16.77
N PRO A 189 1.34 -1.70 18.03
CA PRO A 189 2.28 -0.64 18.36
C PRO A 189 3.71 -0.94 17.88
N GLY A 190 4.33 0.06 17.26
CA GLY A 190 5.69 -0.06 16.72
C GLY A 190 5.79 -0.81 15.39
N GLN A 191 4.66 -1.07 14.71
CA GLN A 191 4.63 -1.78 13.44
C GLN A 191 3.85 -1.00 12.37
N ARG A 192 4.16 -1.25 11.11
CA ARG A 192 3.48 -0.74 9.93
C ARG A 192 3.41 -1.79 8.83
N MET A 193 2.55 -1.58 7.85
CA MET A 193 2.47 -2.49 6.71
C MET A 193 3.73 -2.43 5.83
N ARG A 194 4.16 -3.59 5.35
CA ARG A 194 5.30 -3.76 4.44
C ARG A 194 4.92 -3.58 2.97
N ASN A 195 3.63 -3.74 2.67
CA ASN A 195 3.13 -3.79 1.31
C ASN A 195 3.59 -2.58 0.48
N THR A 196 4.11 -2.85 -0.72
CA THR A 196 4.34 -1.78 -1.69
C THR A 196 3.01 -1.26 -2.23
N SER A 197 3.02 -0.08 -2.85
CA SER A 197 1.77 0.54 -3.29
C SER A 197 1.86 1.15 -4.68
N LEU A 198 0.71 1.26 -5.35
CA LEU A 198 0.49 2.04 -6.55
C LEU A 198 -0.64 3.05 -6.34
N CYS A 199 -0.51 4.20 -6.98
CA CYS A 199 -1.53 5.25 -6.97
C CYS A 199 -2.14 5.40 -8.36
N THR A 200 -3.44 5.11 -8.52
CA THR A 200 -4.11 5.21 -9.81
C THR A 200 -4.16 6.64 -10.35
N ILE A 201 -4.15 7.69 -9.50
CA ILE A 201 -3.99 9.08 -9.96
C ILE A 201 -2.64 9.27 -10.67
N THR A 202 -1.56 8.75 -10.08
CA THR A 202 -0.22 8.89 -10.66
C THR A 202 -0.13 8.15 -11.99
N LEU A 203 -0.63 6.92 -12.06
CA LEU A 203 -0.67 6.15 -13.30
C LEU A 203 -1.52 6.84 -14.36
N ALA A 204 -2.74 7.29 -14.01
CA ALA A 204 -3.65 7.95 -14.94
C ALA A 204 -3.05 9.25 -15.50
N ARG A 205 -2.34 10.05 -14.70
CA ARG A 205 -1.65 11.27 -15.18
C ARG A 205 -0.65 11.00 -16.28
N HIS A 206 -0.01 9.84 -16.26
CA HIS A 206 0.99 9.47 -17.26
C HIS A 206 0.39 8.76 -18.47
N LEU A 207 -0.68 7.97 -18.25
CA LEU A 207 -1.28 7.17 -19.31
C LEU A 207 -2.40 7.91 -20.05
N ILE A 208 -3.04 8.90 -19.41
CA ILE A 208 -4.16 9.68 -19.95
C ILE A 208 -3.85 11.19 -19.82
N PRO A 209 -2.81 11.70 -20.49
CA PRO A 209 -2.31 13.06 -20.28
C PRO A 209 -3.30 14.17 -20.70
N ASP A 210 -4.30 13.85 -21.53
CA ASP A 210 -5.28 14.81 -22.03
C ASP A 210 -6.49 14.99 -21.07
N LEU A 211 -6.56 14.23 -19.96
CA LEU A 211 -7.62 14.37 -19.00
C LEU A 211 -7.42 15.63 -18.13
N ARG A 212 -8.42 16.50 -18.07
CA ARG A 212 -8.31 17.79 -17.36
C ARG A 212 -8.19 17.65 -15.84
N ARG A 213 -8.78 16.62 -15.27
CA ARG A 213 -8.82 16.33 -13.82
C ARG A 213 -8.69 14.83 -13.60
N TYR A 214 -8.00 14.45 -12.54
CA TYR A 214 -7.74 13.06 -12.18
C TYR A 214 -8.49 12.67 -10.90
N ARG A 215 -9.70 13.19 -10.68
CA ARG A 215 -10.61 12.71 -9.66
C ARG A 215 -11.17 11.36 -10.09
N LEU A 216 -11.60 10.55 -9.12
CA LEU A 216 -12.10 9.21 -9.37
C LEU A 216 -13.22 9.18 -10.44
N ASP A 217 -14.18 10.10 -10.33
CA ASP A 217 -15.28 10.28 -11.30
C ASP A 217 -14.79 10.57 -12.72
N SER A 218 -13.77 11.43 -12.82
CA SER A 218 -13.24 11.84 -14.13
C SER A 218 -12.48 10.70 -14.81
N VAL A 219 -11.69 9.93 -14.05
CA VAL A 219 -10.96 8.77 -14.56
C VAL A 219 -11.92 7.60 -14.87
N ALA A 220 -12.90 7.36 -13.99
CA ALA A 220 -13.94 6.37 -14.22
C ALA A 220 -14.75 6.68 -15.47
N GLY A 221 -15.19 7.94 -15.64
CA GLY A 221 -15.93 8.38 -16.82
C GLY A 221 -15.15 8.24 -18.12
N HIS A 222 -13.80 8.45 -18.09
CA HIS A 222 -12.95 8.20 -19.26
C HIS A 222 -12.99 6.73 -19.73
N PHE A 223 -13.13 5.79 -18.79
CA PHE A 223 -13.22 4.36 -19.08
C PHE A 223 -14.66 3.83 -19.14
N GLY A 224 -15.69 4.69 -19.08
CA GLY A 224 -17.10 4.27 -19.07
C GLY A 224 -17.49 3.49 -17.81
N ILE A 225 -16.81 3.71 -16.68
CA ILE A 225 -17.06 3.05 -15.39
C ILE A 225 -18.02 3.91 -14.58
N GLU A 226 -19.17 3.35 -14.20
CA GLU A 226 -20.14 3.99 -13.30
C GLU A 226 -19.79 3.73 -11.83
N ILE A 227 -20.06 4.71 -10.97
CA ILE A 227 -19.80 4.63 -9.52
C ILE A 227 -21.09 4.95 -8.77
N HIS A 228 -21.70 3.96 -8.14
CA HIS A 228 -22.92 4.11 -7.34
C HIS A 228 -22.91 3.20 -6.12
N PRO A 229 -23.20 3.75 -4.92
CA PRO A 229 -23.19 5.16 -4.55
C PRO A 229 -21.77 5.72 -4.44
N ARG A 230 -21.61 7.05 -4.57
CA ARG A 230 -20.34 7.75 -4.34
C ARG A 230 -20.09 7.95 -2.85
N HIS A 231 -18.82 8.10 -2.49
CA HIS A 231 -18.37 8.29 -1.10
C HIS A 231 -18.83 7.14 -0.20
N ARG A 232 -18.70 5.93 -0.72
CA ARG A 232 -18.80 4.68 -0.01
C ARG A 232 -17.57 3.86 -0.39
N ALA A 233 -16.78 3.50 0.60
CA ALA A 233 -15.48 2.88 0.41
C ALA A 233 -15.53 1.68 -0.55
N ALA A 234 -16.51 0.79 -0.42
CA ALA A 234 -16.62 -0.37 -1.31
C ALA A 234 -16.93 0.02 -2.77
N SER A 235 -17.77 1.03 -3.01
CA SER A 235 -18.10 1.47 -4.37
C SER A 235 -16.92 2.18 -5.04
N ASP A 236 -16.23 3.04 -4.31
CA ASP A 236 -15.08 3.78 -4.81
C ASP A 236 -13.87 2.85 -5.01
N ALA A 237 -13.67 1.85 -4.12
CA ALA A 237 -12.68 0.78 -4.31
C ALA A 237 -12.99 -0.11 -5.54
N LEU A 238 -14.26 -0.46 -5.78
CA LEU A 238 -14.67 -1.23 -6.96
C LEU A 238 -14.38 -0.48 -8.27
N ALA A 239 -14.72 0.81 -8.30
CA ALA A 239 -14.42 1.65 -9.46
C ALA A 239 -12.91 1.76 -9.67
N THR A 240 -12.15 1.95 -8.59
CA THR A 240 -10.68 2.01 -8.62
C THR A 240 -10.07 0.68 -9.09
N ALA A 241 -10.64 -0.47 -8.71
CA ALA A 241 -10.19 -1.79 -9.19
C ALA A 241 -10.40 -1.94 -10.70
N LYS A 242 -11.58 -1.54 -11.20
CA LYS A 242 -11.86 -1.54 -12.65
C LYS A 242 -10.92 -0.59 -13.41
N ILE A 243 -10.65 0.60 -12.86
CA ILE A 243 -9.68 1.56 -13.42
C ILE A 243 -8.28 0.93 -13.45
N LEU A 244 -7.83 0.30 -12.35
CA LEU A 244 -6.53 -0.36 -12.29
C LEU A 244 -6.37 -1.38 -13.40
N ILE A 245 -7.35 -2.24 -13.62
CA ILE A 245 -7.33 -3.26 -14.68
C ILE A 245 -7.11 -2.62 -16.05
N ARG A 246 -7.79 -1.50 -16.35
CA ARG A 246 -7.58 -0.75 -17.60
C ARG A 246 -6.18 -0.14 -17.70
N LEU A 247 -5.70 0.47 -16.60
CA LEU A 247 -4.36 1.06 -16.55
C LEU A 247 -3.26 0.01 -16.70
N LEU A 248 -3.41 -1.19 -16.10
CA LEU A 248 -2.48 -2.30 -16.24
C LEU A 248 -2.41 -2.81 -17.70
N SER A 249 -3.57 -2.93 -18.36
CA SER A 249 -3.62 -3.26 -19.79
C SER A 249 -2.84 -2.24 -20.63
N THR A 250 -3.06 -0.96 -20.38
CA THR A 250 -2.34 0.12 -21.08
C THR A 250 -0.83 0.10 -20.80
N LEU A 251 -0.41 -0.14 -19.55
CA LEU A 251 1.01 -0.31 -19.21
C LEU A 251 1.66 -1.44 -19.98
N ASN A 252 0.97 -2.58 -20.10
CA ASN A 252 1.45 -3.72 -20.87
C ASN A 252 1.64 -3.38 -22.36
N GLU A 253 0.75 -2.58 -22.96
CA GLU A 253 0.90 -2.08 -24.36
C GLU A 253 2.14 -1.19 -24.52
N PHE A 254 2.55 -0.48 -23.46
CA PHE A 254 3.80 0.28 -23.43
C PHE A 254 5.04 -0.58 -23.11
N GLY A 255 4.89 -1.90 -22.92
CA GLY A 255 5.97 -2.82 -22.58
C GLY A 255 6.46 -2.67 -21.13
N ILE A 256 5.65 -2.08 -20.25
CA ILE A 256 5.95 -1.94 -18.83
C ILE A 256 5.48 -3.21 -18.12
N ALA A 257 6.42 -3.99 -17.60
CA ALA A 257 6.17 -5.33 -17.13
C ALA A 257 6.26 -5.51 -15.59
N ASP A 258 6.82 -4.55 -14.87
CA ASP A 258 7.07 -4.65 -13.41
C ASP A 258 6.58 -3.43 -12.63
N ILE A 259 6.42 -3.61 -11.30
CA ILE A 259 5.91 -2.59 -10.38
C ILE A 259 6.78 -1.34 -10.37
N GLY A 260 8.11 -1.50 -10.30
CA GLY A 260 9.04 -0.38 -10.25
C GLY A 260 9.02 0.46 -11.51
N SER A 261 8.97 -0.21 -12.66
CA SER A 261 8.82 0.46 -13.97
C SER A 261 7.48 1.20 -14.06
N ALA A 262 6.37 0.60 -13.57
CA ALA A 262 5.07 1.25 -13.52
C ALA A 262 5.08 2.51 -12.64
N ARG A 263 5.72 2.47 -11.48
CA ARG A 263 5.85 3.63 -10.57
C ARG A 263 6.68 4.76 -11.18
N ARG A 264 7.72 4.44 -11.94
CA ARG A 264 8.63 5.40 -12.59
C ARG A 264 8.20 5.82 -13.99
N PHE A 265 7.21 5.13 -14.55
CA PHE A 265 6.77 5.37 -15.92
C PHE A 265 6.36 6.82 -16.14
N ARG A 266 6.85 7.39 -17.23
CA ARG A 266 6.51 8.72 -17.71
C ARG A 266 6.42 8.67 -19.24
N VAL A 267 5.34 9.19 -19.81
CA VAL A 267 5.25 9.38 -21.24
C VAL A 267 6.14 10.55 -21.64
N ASN A 268 7.26 10.28 -22.32
CA ASN A 268 8.10 11.32 -22.87
C ASN A 268 7.31 12.09 -23.93
N GLY A 269 7.25 13.42 -23.83
CA GLY A 269 6.42 14.31 -24.66
C GLY A 269 6.77 14.36 -26.16
N GLY A 270 7.57 13.43 -26.70
CA GLY A 270 8.00 13.36 -28.10
C GLY A 270 7.23 12.41 -29.03
N GLY A 271 6.26 11.65 -28.53
CA GLY A 271 5.54 10.62 -29.29
C GLY A 271 4.07 10.91 -29.56
N ARG A 272 3.67 12.17 -29.71
CA ARG A 272 2.26 12.59 -29.73
C ARG A 272 1.41 12.17 -30.94
N THR A 273 1.93 11.60 -31.99
CA THR A 273 1.20 11.50 -33.28
C THR A 273 0.95 10.08 -33.80
N SER A 274 1.59 9.02 -33.30
CA SER A 274 1.49 7.70 -33.95
C SER A 274 0.68 6.64 -33.18
N LYS A 275 0.43 6.79 -31.88
CA LYS A 275 -0.30 5.77 -31.07
C LYS A 275 -1.73 6.16 -30.67
N ARG A 276 -2.21 7.36 -31.01
CA ARG A 276 -3.60 7.81 -30.72
C ARG A 276 -4.68 6.94 -31.38
N GLN A 277 -4.39 6.33 -32.53
CA GLN A 277 -5.39 5.51 -33.24
C GLN A 277 -5.58 4.12 -32.66
N ASN A 278 -4.59 3.56 -31.97
CA ASN A 278 -4.70 2.19 -31.43
C ASN A 278 -5.39 2.12 -30.05
N ILE A 279 -5.43 3.22 -29.30
CA ILE A 279 -6.09 3.22 -27.98
C ILE A 279 -7.61 3.24 -28.11
N GLN A 280 -8.14 3.93 -29.13
CA GLN A 280 -9.59 4.01 -29.39
C GLN A 280 -10.17 2.66 -29.86
N LEU A 281 -9.39 1.87 -30.62
CA LEU A 281 -9.84 0.59 -31.18
C LEU A 281 -9.85 -0.57 -30.18
N ALA A 282 -9.13 -0.46 -29.05
CA ALA A 282 -9.10 -1.48 -28.00
C ALA A 282 -10.33 -1.43 -27.06
N PHE A 283 -11.17 -0.40 -27.16
CA PHE A 283 -12.34 -0.20 -26.31
C PHE A 283 -13.68 -0.55 -26.97
N ASP A 284 -13.67 -0.92 -28.28
CA ASP A 284 -14.87 -1.22 -29.07
C ASP A 284 -15.12 -2.75 -29.25
N VAL A 285 -14.56 -3.61 -28.34
CA VAL A 285 -14.81 -5.06 -28.36
C VAL A 285 -15.29 -5.54 -26.99
#